data_91849f0c4dbbeb9e2b46570dfab4950b
#
_entry.id   91849f0c4dbbeb9e2b46570dfab4950b
#
_cell.length_a   1.000
_cell.length_b   1.000
_cell.length_c   1.000
_cell.angle_alpha   90.00
_cell.angle_beta   90.00
_cell.angle_gamma   90.00
#
_symmetry.space_group_name_H-M   'P 1'
#
loop_
_entity.id
_entity.type
_entity.pdbx_description
1 polymer ?
#
loop_
_entity_poly.entity_id
_entity_poly.type
_entity_poly.pdbx_seq_one_letter_code
_entity_poly.pdbx_strand_id
1 'polypeptide(L)'
;MEPYAQADTPDRRGDLPPSHPSQNRSPSHEGAASRNGATSRDAATSRGSAPPQDHTAARDHATPQGRAIPQDDTAPQDRANPQGRTTPQDHTTPRGPQDHATPQHRTTSARDFRLFWWANAADALGTQASGVVLPLLLLSLGHSAQTAGLVAGLSLGAGILFGPLAAVPADRGARKPIMFWSAVVSAVALGSVALALALGHLTLPHLLGAVLVERFATACHEAASRGTVALVCPPDEQPRAVARLGAADQGALILGPALGGAAYQVSRALPFVADAVSYAVAACCVRAMRTDLKAPDSAPSGGGLLREAAAGLRLVRRQPLLRLVLVWITLVNGVAVALYYAAVFALERSGAGALPLGAVLAVSGAAGLAGSLAAPRAAERVGAARLLTAVTWLLVPLTAALATAAGPWAYGALLGAVCLLVPLPAVVLQARVLLVTEPALQARVGAVLATASGGAAALAPVLAGLLADQAGTAAPAVGCAALLALLAAHTTRRAALAEAAA
;
A
#
# COMPACT_ATOMS: atom_id res chain seq x y z
N MET A 1 -34.15 -24.66 -53.48
CA MET A 1 -35.17 -25.70 -53.29
C MET A 1 -35.71 -25.55 -51.88
N GLU A 2 -36.77 -24.78 -51.82
CA GLU A 2 -37.79 -24.79 -50.78
C GLU A 2 -38.68 -26.05 -51.00
N PRO A 3 -39.69 -26.41 -50.21
CA PRO A 3 -40.35 -25.67 -49.09
C PRO A 3 -41.08 -26.54 -48.02
N TYR A 4 -41.86 -25.87 -47.17
CA TYR A 4 -43.10 -26.25 -46.43
C TYR A 4 -42.92 -26.91 -45.07
N ALA A 5 -43.70 -26.66 -44.00
CA ALA A 5 -44.96 -25.90 -43.73
C ALA A 5 -45.07 -25.67 -42.21
N GLN A 6 -45.42 -24.60 -41.71
CA GLN A 6 -46.70 -24.04 -41.19
C GLN A 6 -47.71 -25.01 -40.56
N ALA A 7 -48.17 -24.57 -39.39
CA ALA A 7 -49.46 -24.72 -38.71
C ALA A 7 -49.30 -25.18 -37.24
N ASP A 8 -49.94 -24.74 -36.18
CA ASP A 8 -51.09 -23.88 -35.98
C ASP A 8 -51.24 -23.58 -34.48
N THR A 9 -51.66 -22.41 -34.13
CA THR A 9 -52.22 -22.04 -32.82
C THR A 9 -53.67 -22.56 -32.71
N PRO A 10 -54.28 -22.78 -31.48
CA PRO A 10 -55.20 -21.76 -31.00
C PRO A 10 -55.24 -21.53 -29.47
N ASP A 11 -55.33 -20.28 -29.14
CA ASP A 11 -56.29 -19.51 -28.33
C ASP A 11 -57.22 -20.26 -27.39
N ARG A 12 -57.21 -19.88 -26.10
CA ARG A 12 -58.42 -19.68 -25.26
C ARG A 12 -58.12 -18.92 -23.98
N ARG A 13 -58.73 -17.80 -23.97
CA ARG A 13 -59.15 -16.86 -22.96
C ARG A 13 -59.82 -17.45 -21.72
N GLY A 14 -59.83 -16.65 -20.69
CA GLY A 14 -60.81 -16.61 -19.58
C GLY A 14 -60.10 -16.71 -18.22
N ASP A 15 -60.18 -15.89 -17.29
CA ASP A 15 -60.99 -14.80 -16.79
C ASP A 15 -60.34 -14.30 -15.48
N LEU A 16 -60.37 -13.03 -15.30
CA LEU A 16 -60.27 -12.26 -14.06
C LEU A 16 -61.71 -12.00 -13.59
N PRO A 17 -61.99 -11.37 -12.46
CA PRO A 17 -61.47 -11.24 -11.08
C PRO A 17 -62.61 -11.55 -10.05
N PRO A 18 -62.86 -11.03 -8.85
CA PRO A 18 -62.39 -9.79 -8.20
C PRO A 18 -62.24 -9.80 -6.65
N SER A 19 -61.74 -8.62 -6.18
CA SER A 19 -62.22 -7.83 -5.01
C SER A 19 -61.82 -8.14 -3.59
N HIS A 20 -61.23 -7.14 -3.00
CA HIS A 20 -61.28 -6.54 -1.66
C HIS A 20 -62.59 -6.72 -0.86
N PRO A 21 -62.73 -6.32 0.45
CA PRO A 21 -61.90 -5.47 1.32
C PRO A 21 -61.97 -5.75 2.83
N SER A 22 -61.38 -4.84 3.57
CA SER A 22 -61.78 -4.28 4.87
C SER A 22 -61.15 -4.85 6.14
N GLN A 23 -60.54 -3.91 6.79
CA GLN A 23 -60.94 -3.18 8.01
C GLN A 23 -60.55 -3.89 9.32
N ASN A 24 -59.78 -3.29 10.10
CA ASN A 24 -60.07 -2.27 11.10
C ASN A 24 -59.54 -2.69 12.47
N ARG A 25 -58.84 -1.84 13.13
CA ARG A 25 -58.94 -1.31 14.50
C ARG A 25 -57.67 -1.26 15.31
N SER A 26 -57.27 -0.03 15.48
CA SER A 26 -56.69 0.44 16.75
C SER A 26 -57.78 0.47 17.81
N PRO A 27 -57.47 0.49 19.10
CA PRO A 27 -57.28 1.73 19.84
C PRO A 27 -56.15 1.67 20.90
N SER A 28 -55.42 2.79 21.05
CA SER A 28 -55.50 3.83 22.07
C SER A 28 -55.69 3.39 23.54
N HIS A 29 -54.74 3.83 24.35
CA HIS A 29 -54.96 4.54 25.65
C HIS A 29 -53.57 5.05 26.08
N GLU A 30 -53.33 6.35 26.09
CA GLU A 30 -53.68 7.35 27.11
C GLU A 30 -53.04 7.11 28.46
N GLY A 31 -52.40 8.16 28.86
CA GLY A 31 -52.19 8.55 30.24
C GLY A 31 -50.87 9.31 30.42
N ALA A 32 -50.87 10.56 30.15
CA ALA A 32 -51.08 11.75 30.99
C ALA A 32 -49.88 11.96 31.93
N ALA A 33 -49.17 13.00 31.66
CA ALA A 33 -49.22 14.35 32.25
C ALA A 33 -48.51 14.46 33.60
N SER A 34 -47.63 15.39 33.76
CA SER A 34 -47.77 16.71 34.40
C SER A 34 -46.41 17.32 34.55
N ARG A 35 -46.16 18.46 33.90
CA ARG A 35 -46.23 19.81 34.48
C ARG A 35 -45.29 20.06 35.66
N ASN A 36 -44.42 20.93 35.58
CA ASN A 36 -44.33 22.40 35.87
C ASN A 36 -42.89 22.69 36.13
N GLY A 37 -42.33 23.72 35.79
CA GLY A 37 -42.65 25.17 35.70
C GLY A 37 -41.32 25.80 35.92
N ALA A 38 -40.93 26.63 35.09
CA ALA A 38 -41.02 28.06 35.07
C ALA A 38 -40.21 28.81 36.13
N THR A 39 -39.56 29.77 35.53
CA THR A 39 -39.22 31.11 36.00
C THR A 39 -37.89 31.26 36.74
N SER A 40 -37.05 31.99 36.14
CA SER A 40 -36.82 33.40 35.90
C SER A 40 -35.87 34.03 36.91
N ARG A 41 -34.98 34.83 36.30
CA ARG A 41 -34.52 36.14 36.77
C ARG A 41 -33.72 36.17 38.07
N ASP A 42 -32.73 36.89 38.20
CA ASP A 42 -32.16 38.18 37.80
C ASP A 42 -30.76 38.25 38.36
N ALA A 43 -29.90 38.75 37.63
CA ALA A 43 -29.40 40.11 37.69
C ALA A 43 -28.46 40.42 38.85
N ALA A 44 -27.43 41.01 38.42
CA ALA A 44 -26.77 42.14 38.97
C ALA A 44 -25.45 41.96 39.72
N THR A 45 -24.47 42.50 39.09
CA THR A 45 -23.55 43.57 39.59
C THR A 45 -22.71 43.22 40.82
N SER A 46 -21.45 43.39 40.81
CA SER A 46 -20.69 44.62 40.64
C SER A 46 -19.18 44.36 40.79
N ARG A 47 -18.42 45.06 40.00
CA ARG A 47 -17.30 45.94 40.39
C ARG A 47 -16.33 45.37 41.44
N GLY A 48 -15.10 45.40 41.22
CA GLY A 48 -14.14 46.36 40.77
C GLY A 48 -12.80 45.82 41.19
N SER A 49 -11.83 46.06 40.63
CA SER A 49 -10.79 47.10 40.69
C SER A 49 -9.46 46.49 40.24
N ALA A 50 -8.91 47.09 39.27
CA ALA A 50 -7.49 47.05 38.92
C ALA A 50 -6.75 48.11 39.78
N PRO A 51 -5.46 48.34 39.46
CA PRO A 51 -4.25 47.85 40.10
C PRO A 51 -3.57 48.93 40.95
N PRO A 52 -2.33 48.83 41.35
CA PRO A 52 -1.24 49.63 40.78
C PRO A 52 0.10 48.89 40.69
N GLN A 53 0.82 49.09 39.61
CA GLN A 53 1.90 50.05 39.35
C GLN A 53 3.19 49.87 40.17
N ASP A 54 4.19 49.63 39.33
CA ASP A 54 5.50 50.29 39.34
C ASP A 54 6.46 50.06 40.50
N HIS A 55 7.62 49.55 40.14
CA HIS A 55 8.85 50.31 40.30
C HIS A 55 10.00 49.77 39.41
N THR A 56 10.32 50.60 38.45
CA THR A 56 11.61 50.86 37.83
C THR A 56 12.82 50.64 38.74
N ALA A 57 13.86 50.03 38.22
CA ALA A 57 15.19 50.65 38.18
C ALA A 57 16.16 49.80 37.36
N ALA A 58 16.68 50.43 36.35
CA ALA A 58 17.85 50.11 35.57
C ALA A 58 19.12 50.21 36.39
N ARG A 59 20.15 49.49 35.96
CA ARG A 59 21.57 49.89 35.81
C ARG A 59 22.39 48.63 35.64
N ASP A 60 22.90 48.40 34.44
CA ASP A 60 24.22 48.85 33.92
C ASP A 60 25.43 48.22 34.60
N HIS A 61 26.28 47.79 33.73
CA HIS A 61 27.73 47.62 33.76
C HIS A 61 28.30 46.23 33.95
N ALA A 62 28.85 45.78 32.86
CA ALA A 62 30.28 45.71 32.58
C ALA A 62 30.90 44.32 32.74
N THR A 63 31.30 43.83 31.60
CA THR A 63 32.43 42.89 31.40
C THR A 63 33.70 43.47 32.04
N PRO A 64 34.60 42.60 32.52
CA PRO A 64 35.95 42.69 31.96
C PRO A 64 36.58 41.35 31.65
N GLN A 65 37.43 41.50 30.67
CA GLN A 65 38.40 40.62 30.08
C GLN A 65 39.46 40.05 31.05
N GLY A 66 39.88 38.83 30.77
CA GLY A 66 41.27 38.46 30.65
C GLY A 66 42.13 38.41 31.91
N ARG A 67 42.68 37.24 32.19
CA ARG A 67 44.12 37.13 32.49
C ARG A 67 44.65 35.72 32.35
N ALA A 68 45.82 35.67 31.71
CA ALA A 68 46.61 34.55 31.38
C ALA A 68 47.39 33.97 32.59
N ILE A 69 47.64 32.68 32.52
CA ILE A 69 48.83 31.83 32.87
C ILE A 69 49.78 32.40 33.92
N PRO A 70 50.31 31.58 34.86
CA PRO A 70 51.67 31.07 34.66
C PRO A 70 51.85 29.58 34.92
N GLN A 71 52.75 29.02 34.09
CA GLN A 71 53.51 27.80 34.34
C GLN A 71 54.45 28.04 35.54
N ASP A 72 54.65 27.04 36.35
CA ASP A 72 55.89 26.91 37.09
C ASP A 72 56.28 25.42 37.23
N ASP A 73 57.45 25.17 36.65
CA ASP A 73 58.29 24.00 36.79
C ASP A 73 58.79 23.92 38.22
N THR A 74 58.77 22.71 38.81
CA THR A 74 59.91 22.22 39.63
C THR A 74 59.69 20.77 40.01
N ALA A 75 60.52 19.91 39.48
CA ALA A 75 60.84 18.63 40.10
C ALA A 75 61.87 18.83 41.27
N PRO A 76 61.90 17.99 42.30
CA PRO A 76 63.07 17.10 42.43
C PRO A 76 62.77 15.70 42.94
N GLN A 77 63.41 14.75 42.33
CA GLN A 77 64.29 13.65 42.78
C GLN A 77 64.03 12.91 44.10
N ASP A 78 64.01 11.59 43.92
CA ASP A 78 64.58 10.51 44.71
C ASP A 78 64.11 10.22 46.15
N ARG A 79 63.57 9.02 46.27
CA ARG A 79 64.12 8.01 47.17
C ARG A 79 63.53 6.61 46.89
N ALA A 80 64.38 5.71 46.58
CA ALA A 80 64.19 4.28 46.43
C ALA A 80 63.71 3.64 47.76
N ASN A 81 62.82 2.69 47.68
CA ASN A 81 62.88 1.50 48.53
C ASN A 81 62.16 0.31 47.86
N PRO A 82 62.80 -0.85 47.86
CA PRO A 82 62.32 -2.03 47.16
C PRO A 82 61.57 -2.96 48.13
N GLN A 83 60.63 -3.69 47.54
CA GLN A 83 60.10 -5.04 47.88
C GLN A 83 58.63 -5.13 47.83
N GLY A 84 58.13 -5.99 46.94
CA GLY A 84 56.77 -6.48 47.04
C GLY A 84 56.18 -6.89 45.72
N ARG A 85 56.44 -8.08 45.28
CA ARG A 85 55.61 -8.98 44.46
C ARG A 85 54.73 -8.35 43.40
N THR A 86 55.18 -8.41 42.20
CA THR A 86 54.40 -8.26 40.96
C THR A 86 53.51 -9.49 40.76
N THR A 87 52.20 -9.33 40.95
CA THR A 87 51.20 -10.16 40.28
C THR A 87 50.88 -9.51 38.95
N PRO A 88 50.92 -10.22 37.82
CA PRO A 88 50.44 -9.68 36.54
C PRO A 88 48.92 -9.54 36.62
N GLN A 89 48.42 -8.32 36.62
CA GLN A 89 47.00 -8.07 36.30
C GLN A 89 46.82 -8.28 34.80
N ASP A 90 46.31 -9.45 34.48
CA ASP A 90 45.73 -9.76 33.18
C ASP A 90 44.53 -8.86 32.95
N HIS A 91 44.70 -7.80 32.20
CA HIS A 91 43.60 -7.03 31.63
C HIS A 91 43.02 -7.79 30.43
N THR A 92 42.47 -8.94 30.68
CA THR A 92 41.50 -9.55 29.77
C THR A 92 40.14 -8.88 29.99
N THR A 93 39.90 -7.84 29.23
CA THR A 93 38.53 -7.41 28.92
C THR A 93 37.75 -8.67 28.49
N PRO A 94 36.60 -8.99 29.10
CA PRO A 94 35.78 -10.05 28.59
C PRO A 94 35.27 -9.62 27.19
N ARG A 95 35.89 -10.13 26.13
CA ARG A 95 35.22 -10.20 24.83
C ARG A 95 33.96 -11.00 25.09
N GLY A 96 32.79 -10.30 24.99
CA GLY A 96 31.49 -10.96 24.95
C GLY A 96 31.52 -12.09 23.93
N PRO A 97 30.72 -13.13 24.11
CA PRO A 97 30.70 -14.26 23.20
C PRO A 97 30.48 -13.77 21.79
N GLN A 98 31.56 -13.79 20.98
CA GLN A 98 31.44 -13.80 19.55
C GLN A 98 30.77 -15.13 19.23
N ASP A 99 29.47 -15.10 19.02
CA ASP A 99 28.70 -16.20 18.44
C ASP A 99 29.30 -16.54 17.07
N HIS A 100 30.35 -17.35 17.08
CA HIS A 100 30.78 -18.08 15.91
C HIS A 100 29.68 -19.10 15.60
N ALA A 101 28.66 -18.66 14.85
CA ALA A 101 27.65 -19.57 14.32
C ALA A 101 28.37 -20.73 13.64
N THR A 102 28.16 -21.92 14.16
CA THR A 102 28.75 -23.16 13.64
C THR A 102 28.47 -23.27 12.15
N PRO A 103 29.38 -23.84 11.34
CA PRO A 103 29.18 -24.01 9.87
C PRO A 103 27.84 -24.63 9.49
N GLN A 104 27.30 -25.51 10.35
CA GLN A 104 25.98 -26.13 10.17
C GLN A 104 24.81 -25.10 10.28
N HIS A 105 24.92 -24.09 11.14
CA HIS A 105 23.92 -23.04 11.30
C HIS A 105 23.90 -22.12 10.07
N ARG A 106 25.06 -21.81 9.48
CA ARG A 106 25.19 -21.00 8.25
C ARG A 106 24.63 -21.72 7.03
N THR A 107 24.84 -23.02 6.88
CA THR A 107 24.33 -23.79 5.72
C THR A 107 22.82 -23.98 5.79
N THR A 108 22.24 -24.17 6.96
CA THR A 108 20.79 -24.28 7.18
C THR A 108 20.11 -22.94 6.89
N SER A 109 20.69 -21.84 7.36
CA SER A 109 20.22 -20.47 7.12
C SER A 109 20.17 -20.14 5.62
N ALA A 110 21.26 -20.41 4.88
CA ALA A 110 21.31 -20.13 3.44
C ALA A 110 20.31 -20.97 2.61
N ARG A 111 20.03 -22.21 3.03
CA ARG A 111 19.01 -23.06 2.41
C ARG A 111 17.61 -22.51 2.67
N ASP A 112 17.31 -22.20 3.92
CA ASP A 112 15.99 -21.74 4.32
C ASP A 112 15.69 -20.35 3.73
N PHE A 113 16.68 -19.47 3.62
CA PHE A 113 16.53 -18.22 2.87
C PHE A 113 16.21 -18.45 1.39
N ARG A 114 16.87 -19.41 0.71
CA ARG A 114 16.55 -19.73 -0.69
C ARG A 114 15.12 -20.25 -0.83
N LEU A 115 14.65 -21.11 0.07
CA LEU A 115 13.28 -21.59 0.06
C LEU A 115 12.28 -20.44 0.30
N PHE A 116 12.57 -19.56 1.24
CA PHE A 116 11.77 -18.38 1.51
C PHE A 116 11.74 -17.43 0.32
N TRP A 117 12.89 -17.21 -0.33
CA TRP A 117 12.98 -16.39 -1.54
C TRP A 117 12.15 -16.97 -2.69
N TRP A 118 12.27 -18.29 -2.94
CA TRP A 118 11.47 -18.95 -3.97
C TRP A 118 9.97 -18.93 -3.69
N ALA A 119 9.57 -19.08 -2.42
CA ALA A 119 8.17 -18.96 -2.00
C ALA A 119 7.62 -17.57 -2.34
N ASN A 120 8.33 -16.50 -1.97
CA ASN A 120 7.90 -15.12 -2.24
C ASN A 120 7.96 -14.79 -3.74
N ALA A 121 9.00 -15.22 -4.46
CA ALA A 121 9.12 -14.94 -5.88
C ALA A 121 8.02 -15.63 -6.71
N ALA A 122 7.68 -16.88 -6.38
CA ALA A 122 6.59 -17.61 -7.03
C ALA A 122 5.24 -16.96 -6.74
N ASP A 123 4.97 -16.61 -5.46
CA ASP A 123 3.77 -15.92 -5.02
C ASP A 123 3.59 -14.56 -5.73
N ALA A 124 4.63 -13.72 -5.72
CA ALA A 124 4.61 -12.43 -6.38
C ALA A 124 4.33 -12.53 -7.89
N LEU A 125 4.98 -13.48 -8.57
CA LEU A 125 4.81 -13.67 -10.01
C LEU A 125 3.39 -14.15 -10.36
N GLY A 126 2.87 -15.11 -9.61
CA GLY A 126 1.51 -15.64 -9.80
C GLY A 126 0.46 -14.56 -9.58
N THR A 127 0.54 -13.85 -8.47
CA THR A 127 -0.39 -12.76 -8.10
C THR A 127 -0.37 -11.63 -9.15
N GLN A 128 0.80 -11.24 -9.66
CA GLN A 128 0.89 -10.20 -10.69
C GLN A 128 0.37 -10.68 -12.06
N ALA A 129 0.54 -11.96 -12.38
CA ALA A 129 0.00 -12.54 -13.60
C ALA A 129 -1.53 -12.67 -13.56
N SER A 130 -2.11 -13.16 -12.47
CA SER A 130 -3.56 -13.33 -12.30
C SER A 130 -4.28 -12.00 -12.10
N GLY A 131 -3.64 -11.02 -11.46
CA GLY A 131 -4.22 -9.71 -11.17
C GLY A 131 -4.64 -8.92 -12.42
N VAL A 132 -3.87 -9.01 -13.50
CA VAL A 132 -4.22 -8.39 -14.80
C VAL A 132 -5.39 -9.10 -15.47
N VAL A 133 -5.47 -10.40 -15.28
CA VAL A 133 -6.43 -11.26 -15.97
C VAL A 133 -7.83 -11.15 -15.37
N LEU A 134 -7.94 -10.88 -14.08
CA LEU A 134 -9.23 -10.80 -13.38
C LEU A 134 -10.22 -9.81 -14.04
N PRO A 135 -9.85 -8.53 -14.28
CA PRO A 135 -10.76 -7.61 -14.97
C PRO A 135 -11.02 -8.01 -16.43
N LEU A 136 -10.03 -8.58 -17.14
CA LEU A 136 -10.22 -9.10 -18.50
C LEU A 136 -11.22 -10.24 -18.54
N LEU A 137 -11.13 -11.16 -17.58
CA LEU A 137 -12.03 -12.29 -17.47
C LEU A 137 -13.48 -11.79 -17.28
N LEU A 138 -13.71 -10.84 -16.38
CA LEU A 138 -15.04 -10.29 -16.14
C LEU A 138 -15.62 -9.65 -17.41
N LEU A 139 -14.83 -8.84 -18.13
CA LEU A 139 -15.25 -8.26 -19.39
C LEU A 139 -15.55 -9.33 -20.45
N SER A 140 -14.72 -10.34 -20.57
CA SER A 140 -14.93 -11.44 -21.54
C SER A 140 -16.11 -12.35 -21.22
N LEU A 141 -16.59 -12.33 -19.95
CA LEU A 141 -17.82 -13.00 -19.51
C LEU A 141 -19.08 -12.11 -19.72
N GLY A 142 -18.92 -10.94 -20.31
CA GLY A 142 -20.00 -10.01 -20.62
C GLY A 142 -20.38 -9.07 -19.48
N HIS A 143 -19.59 -9.00 -18.40
CA HIS A 143 -19.81 -8.03 -17.34
C HIS A 143 -19.33 -6.63 -17.76
N SER A 144 -19.93 -5.59 -17.16
CA SER A 144 -19.57 -4.19 -17.44
C SER A 144 -18.19 -3.83 -16.82
N ALA A 145 -17.59 -2.75 -17.34
CA ALA A 145 -16.35 -2.20 -16.76
C ALA A 145 -16.57 -1.72 -15.32
N GLN A 146 -17.78 -1.24 -15.00
CA GLN A 146 -18.17 -0.89 -13.64
C GLN A 146 -18.11 -2.11 -12.72
N THR A 147 -18.65 -3.27 -13.13
CA THR A 147 -18.59 -4.51 -12.35
C THR A 147 -17.14 -4.97 -12.16
N ALA A 148 -16.34 -4.96 -13.23
CA ALA A 148 -14.92 -5.31 -13.16
C ALA A 148 -14.14 -4.38 -12.23
N GLY A 149 -14.41 -3.08 -12.31
CA GLY A 149 -13.83 -2.07 -11.43
C GLY A 149 -14.26 -2.25 -9.96
N LEU A 150 -15.52 -2.60 -9.71
CA LEU A 150 -16.03 -2.87 -8.37
C LEU A 150 -15.34 -4.09 -7.73
N VAL A 151 -15.24 -5.20 -8.47
CA VAL A 151 -14.55 -6.41 -7.99
C VAL A 151 -13.07 -6.12 -7.69
N ALA A 152 -12.40 -5.39 -8.57
CA ALA A 152 -11.01 -4.97 -8.37
C ALA A 152 -10.87 -4.05 -7.15
N GLY A 153 -11.74 -3.06 -7.00
CA GLY A 153 -11.73 -2.15 -5.86
C GLY A 153 -12.01 -2.86 -4.53
N LEU A 154 -12.95 -3.81 -4.51
CA LEU A 154 -13.21 -4.66 -3.34
C LEU A 154 -12.00 -5.53 -3.01
N SER A 155 -11.32 -6.10 -4.01
CA SER A 155 -10.09 -6.89 -3.81
C SER A 155 -8.97 -6.05 -3.17
N LEU A 156 -8.70 -4.85 -3.69
CA LEU A 156 -7.70 -3.93 -3.15
C LEU A 156 -8.09 -3.42 -1.75
N GLY A 157 -9.35 -3.06 -1.56
CA GLY A 157 -9.88 -2.60 -0.27
C GLY A 157 -9.85 -3.68 0.80
N ALA A 158 -10.13 -4.93 0.42
CA ALA A 158 -10.04 -6.09 1.30
C ALA A 158 -8.62 -6.29 1.84
N GLY A 159 -7.59 -6.11 1.01
CA GLY A 159 -6.18 -6.18 1.44
C GLY A 159 -5.86 -5.18 2.56
N ILE A 160 -6.39 -3.94 2.46
CA ILE A 160 -6.19 -2.92 3.49
C ILE A 160 -6.95 -3.28 4.78
N LEU A 161 -8.18 -3.76 4.65
CA LEU A 161 -9.03 -4.10 5.79
C LEU A 161 -8.53 -5.35 6.53
N PHE A 162 -8.06 -6.34 5.79
CA PHE A 162 -7.59 -7.61 6.34
C PHE A 162 -6.19 -7.51 6.95
N GLY A 163 -5.34 -6.55 6.53
CA GLY A 163 -3.98 -6.39 7.03
C GLY A 163 -3.87 -6.34 8.56
N PRO A 164 -4.60 -5.47 9.27
CA PRO A 164 -4.59 -5.43 10.73
C PRO A 164 -5.12 -6.71 11.40
N LEU A 165 -6.12 -7.36 10.80
CA LEU A 165 -6.69 -8.61 11.31
C LEU A 165 -5.70 -9.77 11.16
N ALA A 166 -4.98 -9.79 10.05
CA ALA A 166 -3.98 -10.80 9.73
C ALA A 166 -2.71 -10.70 10.60
N ALA A 167 -2.39 -9.50 11.10
CA ALA A 167 -1.22 -9.29 11.96
C ALA A 167 -1.36 -9.98 13.33
N VAL A 168 -2.58 -10.03 13.89
CA VAL A 168 -2.82 -10.59 15.23
C VAL A 168 -2.36 -12.05 15.39
N PRO A 169 -2.70 -13.00 14.52
CA PRO A 169 -2.20 -14.37 14.63
C PRO A 169 -0.70 -14.47 14.33
N ALA A 170 -0.15 -13.65 13.43
CA ALA A 170 1.26 -13.63 13.07
C ALA A 170 2.16 -13.18 14.26
N ASP A 171 1.67 -12.25 15.08
CA ASP A 171 2.37 -11.75 16.27
C ASP A 171 2.37 -12.75 17.42
N ARG A 172 1.45 -13.72 17.43
CA ARG A 172 1.38 -14.80 18.42
C ARG A 172 2.41 -15.93 18.20
N GLY A 173 3.33 -15.76 17.26
CA GLY A 173 4.51 -16.61 17.10
C GLY A 173 4.36 -17.81 16.16
N ALA A 174 3.19 -18.12 15.65
CA ALA A 174 2.95 -19.27 14.76
C ALA A 174 3.15 -18.95 13.27
N ARG A 175 4.23 -18.26 12.90
CA ARG A 175 4.45 -17.72 11.53
C ARG A 175 4.47 -18.81 10.45
N LYS A 176 5.23 -19.91 10.68
CA LYS A 176 5.37 -20.98 9.69
C LYS A 176 4.05 -21.69 9.35
N PRO A 177 3.22 -22.13 10.32
CA PRO A 177 1.89 -22.68 10.02
C PRO A 177 0.99 -21.67 9.29
N ILE A 178 1.02 -20.38 9.67
CA ILE A 178 0.21 -19.35 9.03
C ILE A 178 0.61 -19.19 7.56
N MET A 179 1.92 -19.05 7.27
CA MET A 179 2.43 -18.98 5.89
C MET A 179 2.05 -20.22 5.07
N PHE A 180 2.15 -21.41 5.66
CA PHE A 180 1.80 -22.65 4.98
C PHE A 180 0.31 -22.72 4.65
N TRP A 181 -0.55 -22.55 5.67
CA TRP A 181 -1.99 -22.68 5.47
C TRP A 181 -2.59 -21.57 4.62
N SER A 182 -2.09 -20.34 4.71
CA SER A 182 -2.52 -19.26 3.84
C SER A 182 -2.18 -19.56 2.37
N ALA A 183 -0.98 -20.05 2.09
CA ALA A 183 -0.64 -20.46 0.72
C ALA A 183 -1.52 -21.62 0.22
N VAL A 184 -1.83 -22.61 1.07
CA VAL A 184 -2.76 -23.71 0.71
C VAL A 184 -4.17 -23.17 0.43
N VAL A 185 -4.68 -22.27 1.28
CA VAL A 185 -6.01 -21.67 1.08
C VAL A 185 -6.07 -20.85 -0.22
N SER A 186 -5.03 -20.06 -0.52
CA SER A 186 -4.93 -19.32 -1.79
C SER A 186 -4.88 -20.25 -3.00
N ALA A 187 -4.08 -21.32 -2.92
CA ALA A 187 -4.00 -22.33 -3.99
C ALA A 187 -5.38 -22.99 -4.26
N VAL A 188 -6.11 -23.35 -3.19
CA VAL A 188 -7.45 -23.96 -3.31
C VAL A 188 -8.46 -22.96 -3.87
N ALA A 189 -8.43 -21.70 -3.40
CA ALA A 189 -9.36 -20.66 -3.84
C ALA A 189 -9.19 -20.40 -5.35
N LEU A 190 -7.96 -20.15 -5.82
CA LEU A 190 -7.71 -19.91 -7.25
C LEU A 190 -7.82 -21.17 -8.10
N GLY A 191 -7.44 -22.32 -7.55
CA GLY A 191 -7.68 -23.61 -8.18
C GLY A 191 -9.15 -23.89 -8.43
N SER A 192 -10.03 -23.48 -7.50
CA SER A 192 -11.49 -23.59 -7.67
C SER A 192 -12.02 -22.71 -8.80
N VAL A 193 -11.46 -21.49 -8.96
CA VAL A 193 -11.79 -20.61 -10.10
C VAL A 193 -11.35 -21.22 -11.41
N ALA A 194 -10.11 -21.75 -11.47
CA ALA A 194 -9.59 -22.41 -12.66
C ALA A 194 -10.44 -23.62 -13.05
N LEU A 195 -10.84 -24.45 -12.09
CA LEU A 195 -11.71 -25.60 -12.30
C LEU A 195 -13.11 -25.17 -12.79
N ALA A 196 -13.71 -24.17 -12.14
CA ALA A 196 -15.02 -23.66 -12.54
C ALA A 196 -15.01 -23.07 -13.95
N LEU A 197 -13.90 -22.40 -14.35
CA LEU A 197 -13.68 -21.94 -15.73
C LEU A 197 -13.58 -23.09 -16.71
N ALA A 198 -12.83 -24.14 -16.39
CA ALA A 198 -12.67 -25.32 -17.23
C ALA A 198 -13.98 -26.09 -17.44
N LEU A 199 -14.85 -26.10 -16.41
CA LEU A 199 -16.15 -26.75 -16.44
C LEU A 199 -17.26 -25.85 -17.03
N GLY A 200 -16.99 -24.56 -17.32
CA GLY A 200 -17.97 -23.62 -17.83
C GLY A 200 -19.02 -23.16 -16.79
N HIS A 201 -18.76 -23.34 -15.50
CA HIS A 201 -19.69 -23.07 -14.41
C HIS A 201 -19.25 -21.93 -13.49
N LEU A 202 -18.35 -21.04 -13.96
CA LEU A 202 -17.93 -19.90 -13.14
C LEU A 202 -19.05 -18.89 -13.00
N THR A 203 -19.38 -18.56 -11.75
CA THR A 203 -20.34 -17.50 -11.40
C THR A 203 -19.65 -16.32 -10.73
N LEU A 204 -20.22 -15.12 -10.87
CA LEU A 204 -19.66 -13.91 -10.23
C LEU A 204 -19.52 -14.03 -8.71
N PRO A 205 -20.52 -14.57 -7.96
CA PRO A 205 -20.37 -14.77 -6.51
C PRO A 205 -19.23 -15.74 -6.15
N HIS A 206 -19.02 -16.81 -6.94
CA HIS A 206 -17.90 -17.74 -6.73
C HIS A 206 -16.56 -17.03 -6.93
N LEU A 207 -16.41 -16.30 -8.05
CA LEU A 207 -15.19 -15.54 -8.33
C LEU A 207 -14.89 -14.52 -7.23
N LEU A 208 -15.91 -13.73 -6.82
CA LEU A 208 -15.74 -12.74 -5.76
C LEU A 208 -15.38 -13.40 -4.42
N GLY A 209 -16.04 -14.50 -4.07
CA GLY A 209 -15.74 -15.25 -2.84
C GLY A 209 -14.31 -15.79 -2.84
N ALA A 210 -13.88 -16.40 -3.95
CA ALA A 210 -12.52 -16.93 -4.10
C ALA A 210 -11.46 -15.81 -4.01
N VAL A 211 -11.69 -14.67 -4.68
CA VAL A 211 -10.79 -13.51 -4.62
C VAL A 211 -10.70 -12.93 -3.19
N LEU A 212 -11.81 -12.79 -2.48
CA LEU A 212 -11.79 -12.28 -1.10
C LEU A 212 -11.09 -13.23 -0.13
N VAL A 213 -11.30 -14.56 -0.28
CA VAL A 213 -10.61 -15.59 0.51
C VAL A 213 -9.10 -15.54 0.22
N GLU A 214 -8.72 -15.44 -1.05
CA GLU A 214 -7.32 -15.31 -1.47
C GLU A 214 -6.70 -14.02 -0.90
N ARG A 215 -7.37 -12.86 -0.98
CA ARG A 215 -6.88 -11.60 -0.39
C ARG A 215 -6.67 -11.69 1.12
N PHE A 216 -7.58 -12.36 1.85
CA PHE A 216 -7.40 -12.60 3.28
C PHE A 216 -6.20 -13.50 3.57
N ALA A 217 -6.09 -14.60 2.83
CA ALA A 217 -4.98 -15.54 2.97
C ALA A 217 -3.63 -14.86 2.65
N THR A 218 -3.56 -14.08 1.57
CA THR A 218 -2.37 -13.28 1.22
C THR A 218 -2.00 -12.28 2.30
N ALA A 219 -2.98 -11.57 2.88
CA ALA A 219 -2.72 -10.66 4.00
C ALA A 219 -2.13 -11.40 5.22
N CYS A 220 -2.60 -12.62 5.53
CA CYS A 220 -2.04 -13.47 6.58
C CYS A 220 -0.60 -13.94 6.24
N HIS A 221 -0.35 -14.32 4.99
CA HIS A 221 0.98 -14.71 4.50
C HIS A 221 1.97 -13.56 4.64
N GLU A 222 1.62 -12.37 4.15
CA GLU A 222 2.45 -11.17 4.23
C GLU A 222 2.73 -10.75 5.68
N ALA A 223 1.72 -10.80 6.56
CA ALA A 223 1.89 -10.49 7.97
C ALA A 223 2.89 -11.45 8.65
N ALA A 224 2.81 -12.75 8.34
CA ALA A 224 3.71 -13.76 8.88
C ALA A 224 5.11 -13.71 8.24
N SER A 225 5.25 -13.33 6.97
CA SER A 225 6.52 -13.21 6.27
C SER A 225 7.33 -12.00 6.71
N ARG A 226 6.67 -10.91 7.15
CA ARG A 226 7.33 -9.75 7.75
C ARG A 226 8.11 -10.19 8.98
N GLY A 227 9.40 -9.94 9.03
CA GLY A 227 10.28 -10.37 10.12
C GLY A 227 10.83 -11.81 9.98
N THR A 228 10.41 -12.60 9.01
CA THR A 228 11.01 -13.91 8.73
C THR A 228 12.47 -13.77 8.26
N VAL A 229 12.80 -12.70 7.53
CA VAL A 229 14.18 -12.40 7.12
C VAL A 229 15.13 -12.33 8.33
N ALA A 230 14.69 -11.69 9.42
CA ALA A 230 15.49 -11.57 10.63
C ALA A 230 15.72 -12.91 11.35
N LEU A 231 14.85 -13.90 11.14
CA LEU A 231 14.96 -15.24 11.74
C LEU A 231 15.79 -16.20 10.86
N VAL A 232 15.83 -15.94 9.54
CA VAL A 232 16.47 -16.83 8.57
C VAL A 232 17.85 -16.32 8.17
N CYS A 233 18.10 -15.00 8.25
CA CYS A 233 19.37 -14.40 7.85
C CYS A 233 20.13 -13.78 9.02
N PRO A 234 21.47 -13.95 9.09
CA PRO A 234 22.31 -13.21 10.02
C PRO A 234 22.17 -11.69 9.79
N PRO A 235 22.35 -10.84 10.82
CA PRO A 235 22.17 -9.40 10.74
C PRO A 235 22.96 -8.72 9.63
N ASP A 236 24.17 -9.18 9.34
CA ASP A 236 25.06 -8.67 8.30
C ASP A 236 24.57 -9.00 6.87
N GLU A 237 23.78 -10.06 6.69
CA GLU A 237 23.23 -10.47 5.40
C GLU A 237 21.80 -9.93 5.15
N GLN A 238 21.09 -9.45 6.19
CA GLN A 238 19.70 -8.99 6.07
C GLN A 238 19.49 -7.90 5.00
N PRO A 239 20.35 -6.86 4.86
CA PRO A 239 20.15 -5.85 3.81
C PRO A 239 20.18 -6.45 2.40
N ARG A 240 21.06 -7.44 2.17
CA ARG A 240 21.14 -8.15 0.88
C ARG A 240 19.94 -9.05 0.65
N ALA A 241 19.43 -9.69 1.71
CA ALA A 241 18.24 -10.53 1.65
C ALA A 241 17.00 -9.72 1.27
N VAL A 242 16.78 -8.56 1.92
CA VAL A 242 15.69 -7.63 1.60
C VAL A 242 15.82 -7.11 0.17
N ALA A 243 17.03 -6.74 -0.27
CA ALA A 243 17.24 -6.28 -1.64
C ALA A 243 16.92 -7.37 -2.68
N ARG A 244 17.22 -8.66 -2.40
CA ARG A 244 16.86 -9.78 -3.29
C ARG A 244 15.37 -10.05 -3.34
N LEU A 245 14.65 -9.91 -2.22
CA LEU A 245 13.18 -10.02 -2.20
C LEU A 245 12.55 -8.87 -2.99
N GLY A 246 12.96 -7.63 -2.75
CA GLY A 246 12.49 -6.49 -3.51
C GLY A 246 12.78 -6.58 -5.01
N ALA A 247 13.92 -7.15 -5.41
CA ALA A 247 14.22 -7.42 -6.81
C ALA A 247 13.28 -8.48 -7.42
N ALA A 248 12.90 -9.51 -6.67
CA ALA A 248 11.92 -10.50 -7.11
C ALA A 248 10.53 -9.87 -7.29
N ASP A 249 10.10 -9.03 -6.34
CA ASP A 249 8.83 -8.30 -6.41
C ASP A 249 8.77 -7.37 -7.63
N GLN A 250 9.86 -6.62 -7.89
CA GLN A 250 9.96 -5.76 -9.07
C GLN A 250 10.00 -6.57 -10.37
N GLY A 251 10.68 -7.71 -10.38
CA GLY A 251 10.67 -8.64 -11.51
C GLY A 251 9.26 -9.16 -11.79
N ALA A 252 8.53 -9.55 -10.75
CA ALA A 252 7.14 -10.01 -10.86
C ALA A 252 6.21 -8.89 -11.36
N LEU A 253 6.37 -7.66 -10.89
CA LEU A 253 5.59 -6.51 -11.34
C LEU A 253 5.76 -6.25 -12.85
N ILE A 254 6.97 -6.46 -13.39
CA ILE A 254 7.28 -6.25 -14.81
C ILE A 254 6.84 -7.46 -15.65
N LEU A 255 7.22 -8.68 -15.22
CA LEU A 255 7.02 -9.89 -16.02
C LEU A 255 5.61 -10.47 -15.88
N GLY A 256 4.99 -10.31 -14.70
CA GLY A 256 3.69 -10.89 -14.37
C GLY A 256 2.60 -10.54 -15.38
N PRO A 257 2.37 -9.25 -15.70
CA PRO A 257 1.36 -8.85 -16.66
C PRO A 257 1.56 -9.45 -18.05
N ALA A 258 2.81 -9.51 -18.55
CA ALA A 258 3.10 -10.11 -19.85
C ALA A 258 2.85 -11.63 -19.85
N LEU A 259 3.29 -12.32 -18.80
CA LEU A 259 3.08 -13.76 -18.64
C LEU A 259 1.60 -14.08 -18.42
N GLY A 260 0.88 -13.28 -17.63
CA GLY A 260 -0.56 -13.41 -17.43
C GLY A 260 -1.34 -13.21 -18.71
N GLY A 261 -1.03 -12.17 -19.48
CA GLY A 261 -1.63 -11.91 -20.80
C GLY A 261 -1.33 -13.03 -21.81
N ALA A 262 -0.10 -13.52 -21.86
CA ALA A 262 0.28 -14.66 -22.73
C ALA A 262 -0.43 -15.96 -22.33
N ALA A 263 -0.49 -16.27 -21.04
CA ALA A 263 -1.19 -17.43 -20.53
C ALA A 263 -2.70 -17.37 -20.82
N TYR A 264 -3.31 -16.20 -20.67
CA TYR A 264 -4.72 -15.97 -20.95
C TYR A 264 -5.08 -16.19 -22.45
N GLN A 265 -4.17 -15.88 -23.37
CA GLN A 265 -4.33 -16.16 -24.79
C GLN A 265 -4.44 -17.67 -25.07
N VAL A 266 -3.70 -18.49 -24.33
CA VAL A 266 -3.75 -19.96 -24.48
C VAL A 266 -5.05 -20.51 -23.89
N SER A 267 -5.39 -20.08 -22.67
CA SER A 267 -6.64 -20.45 -22.00
C SER A 267 -6.99 -19.45 -20.91
N ARG A 268 -8.28 -19.11 -20.78
CA ARG A 268 -8.79 -18.23 -19.72
C ARG A 268 -8.50 -18.76 -18.31
N ALA A 269 -8.40 -20.08 -18.14
CA ALA A 269 -8.11 -20.73 -16.86
C ALA A 269 -6.61 -20.76 -16.53
N LEU A 270 -5.72 -20.72 -17.54
CA LEU A 270 -4.29 -20.96 -17.38
C LEU A 270 -3.60 -20.00 -16.40
N PRO A 271 -3.88 -18.68 -16.38
CA PRO A 271 -3.29 -17.78 -15.39
C PRO A 271 -3.67 -18.15 -13.95
N PHE A 272 -4.91 -18.57 -13.71
CA PHE A 272 -5.38 -18.98 -12.39
C PHE A 272 -4.79 -20.34 -11.98
N VAL A 273 -4.59 -21.27 -12.92
CA VAL A 273 -3.85 -22.52 -12.67
C VAL A 273 -2.40 -22.21 -12.32
N ALA A 274 -1.74 -21.34 -13.08
CA ALA A 274 -0.35 -20.98 -12.82
C ALA A 274 -0.19 -20.32 -11.44
N ASP A 275 -1.13 -19.45 -11.06
CA ASP A 275 -1.13 -18.81 -9.76
C ASP A 275 -1.45 -19.80 -8.62
N ALA A 276 -2.41 -20.70 -8.80
CA ALA A 276 -2.67 -21.77 -7.82
C ALA A 276 -1.43 -22.67 -7.63
N VAL A 277 -0.71 -22.98 -8.72
CA VAL A 277 0.55 -23.73 -8.66
C VAL A 277 1.64 -22.94 -7.94
N SER A 278 1.75 -21.63 -8.19
CA SER A 278 2.72 -20.78 -7.49
C SER A 278 2.51 -20.78 -5.98
N TYR A 279 1.26 -20.70 -5.53
CA TYR A 279 0.90 -20.85 -4.11
C TYR A 279 1.21 -22.25 -3.56
N ALA A 280 0.98 -23.31 -4.36
CA ALA A 280 1.36 -24.66 -3.95
C ALA A 280 2.89 -24.81 -3.80
N VAL A 281 3.65 -24.22 -4.71
CA VAL A 281 5.12 -24.16 -4.61
C VAL A 281 5.54 -23.38 -3.36
N ALA A 282 4.91 -22.22 -3.09
CA ALA A 282 5.17 -21.45 -1.90
C ALA A 282 4.91 -22.26 -0.61
N ALA A 283 3.77 -22.98 -0.55
CA ALA A 283 3.45 -23.86 0.57
C ALA A 283 4.50 -24.97 0.76
N CYS A 284 4.93 -25.63 -0.32
CA CYS A 284 5.98 -26.63 -0.29
C CYS A 284 7.32 -26.07 0.20
N CYS A 285 7.72 -24.89 -0.29
CA CYS A 285 8.92 -24.21 0.15
C CYS A 285 8.90 -23.89 1.63
N VAL A 286 7.79 -23.29 2.12
CA VAL A 286 7.61 -22.96 3.56
C VAL A 286 7.66 -24.21 4.42
N ARG A 287 7.00 -25.30 3.99
CA ARG A 287 7.05 -26.58 4.71
C ARG A 287 8.46 -27.17 4.79
N ALA A 288 9.24 -27.03 3.71
CA ALA A 288 10.60 -27.56 3.61
C ALA A 288 11.64 -26.77 4.41
N MET A 289 11.33 -25.55 4.88
CA MET A 289 12.20 -24.80 5.79
C MET A 289 12.37 -25.55 7.11
N ARG A 290 13.57 -25.52 7.66
CA ARG A 290 13.91 -26.18 8.93
C ARG A 290 13.91 -25.22 10.11
N THR A 291 14.11 -23.93 9.84
CA THR A 291 14.11 -22.87 10.86
C THR A 291 12.75 -22.78 11.55
N ASP A 292 12.75 -22.76 12.88
CA ASP A 292 11.55 -22.48 13.65
C ASP A 292 11.27 -20.96 13.59
N LEU A 293 10.18 -20.59 12.91
CA LEU A 293 9.78 -19.20 12.68
C LEU A 293 8.90 -18.68 13.84
N LYS A 294 9.30 -18.98 15.09
CA LYS A 294 8.65 -18.39 16.25
C LYS A 294 9.16 -16.97 16.45
N ALA A 295 8.23 -16.03 16.59
CA ALA A 295 8.60 -14.70 17.06
C ALA A 295 9.13 -14.81 18.50
N PRO A 296 10.20 -14.09 18.86
CA PRO A 296 10.49 -13.87 20.28
C PRO A 296 9.24 -13.32 20.96
N ASP A 297 8.95 -13.73 22.20
CA ASP A 297 7.83 -13.20 22.98
C ASP A 297 7.94 -11.67 23.10
N SER A 298 7.49 -10.99 22.08
CA SER A 298 7.37 -9.53 22.09
C SER A 298 6.10 -9.23 22.86
N ALA A 299 6.25 -8.58 24.01
CA ALA A 299 5.14 -8.06 24.76
C ALA A 299 4.21 -7.28 23.80
N PRO A 300 2.90 -7.53 23.82
CA PRO A 300 1.97 -6.81 22.96
C PRO A 300 2.15 -5.32 23.22
N SER A 301 2.45 -4.57 22.17
CA SER A 301 2.49 -3.11 22.24
C SER A 301 1.12 -2.63 22.72
N GLY A 302 1.04 -2.21 23.98
CA GLY A 302 -0.21 -1.90 24.70
C GLY A 302 -0.91 -0.60 24.25
N GLY A 303 -0.58 -0.09 23.07
CA GLY A 303 -1.24 1.05 22.46
C GLY A 303 -2.27 0.56 21.45
N GLY A 304 -3.57 0.80 21.68
CA GLY A 304 -4.61 0.44 20.72
C GLY A 304 -4.30 1.02 19.34
N LEU A 305 -4.40 0.19 18.28
CA LEU A 305 -4.16 0.54 16.86
C LEU A 305 -4.76 1.90 16.46
N LEU A 306 -5.96 2.20 16.92
CA LEU A 306 -6.64 3.49 16.67
C LEU A 306 -5.92 4.68 17.31
N ARG A 307 -5.33 4.49 18.49
CA ARG A 307 -4.60 5.55 19.20
C ARG A 307 -3.27 5.85 18.52
N GLU A 308 -2.60 4.84 18.01
CA GLU A 308 -1.36 4.97 17.24
C GLU A 308 -1.62 5.61 15.87
N ALA A 309 -2.65 5.18 15.16
CA ALA A 309 -3.08 5.79 13.90
C ALA A 309 -3.47 7.28 14.10
N ALA A 310 -4.20 7.59 15.18
CA ALA A 310 -4.56 8.97 15.52
C ALA A 310 -3.34 9.84 15.85
N ALA A 311 -2.30 9.29 16.46
CA ALA A 311 -1.05 10.01 16.73
C ALA A 311 -0.30 10.33 15.42
N GLY A 312 -0.18 9.35 14.52
CA GLY A 312 0.39 9.56 13.19
C GLY A 312 -0.37 10.62 12.37
N LEU A 313 -1.70 10.52 12.34
CA LEU A 313 -2.55 11.49 11.63
C LEU A 313 -2.42 12.91 12.21
N ARG A 314 -2.31 13.04 13.53
CA ARG A 314 -2.12 14.32 14.20
C ARG A 314 -0.81 14.98 13.79
N LEU A 315 0.27 14.20 13.70
CA LEU A 315 1.57 14.67 13.23
C LEU A 315 1.50 15.12 11.76
N VAL A 316 0.91 14.29 10.89
CA VAL A 316 0.75 14.61 9.47
C VAL A 316 -0.05 15.91 9.29
N ARG A 317 -1.11 16.12 10.08
CA ARG A 317 -1.90 17.37 10.03
C ARG A 317 -1.13 18.60 10.49
N ARG A 318 -0.19 18.46 11.41
CA ARG A 318 0.58 19.58 11.95
C ARG A 318 1.74 20.02 11.04
N GLN A 319 2.36 19.09 10.32
CA GLN A 319 3.51 19.39 9.47
C GLN A 319 3.09 19.65 8.02
N PRO A 320 3.38 20.84 7.46
CA PRO A 320 2.99 21.20 6.09
C PRO A 320 3.55 20.26 5.03
N LEU A 321 4.80 19.81 5.18
CA LEU A 321 5.45 18.88 4.27
C LEU A 321 4.73 17.52 4.27
N LEU A 322 4.43 16.96 5.44
CA LEU A 322 3.75 15.66 5.53
C LEU A 322 2.33 15.71 4.93
N ARG A 323 1.63 16.84 5.07
CA ARG A 323 0.33 17.06 4.40
C ARG A 323 0.46 17.08 2.89
N LEU A 324 1.48 17.81 2.37
CA LEU A 324 1.74 17.84 0.93
C LEU A 324 2.05 16.43 0.40
N VAL A 325 2.92 15.71 1.10
CA VAL A 325 3.29 14.33 0.74
C VAL A 325 2.08 13.41 0.79
N LEU A 326 1.24 13.49 1.83
CA LEU A 326 0.01 12.70 1.94
C LEU A 326 -0.90 12.93 0.73
N VAL A 327 -1.22 14.18 0.42
CA VAL A 327 -2.10 14.52 -0.69
C VAL A 327 -1.50 14.07 -2.02
N TRP A 328 -0.22 14.35 -2.25
CA TRP A 328 0.44 14.02 -3.50
C TRP A 328 0.52 12.50 -3.72
N ILE A 329 1.03 11.73 -2.75
CA ILE A 329 1.17 10.27 -2.86
C ILE A 329 -0.21 9.62 -3.04
N THR A 330 -1.20 10.04 -2.25
CA THR A 330 -2.57 9.50 -2.32
C THR A 330 -3.20 9.71 -3.69
N LEU A 331 -3.16 10.95 -4.20
CA LEU A 331 -3.77 11.27 -5.48
C LEU A 331 -3.02 10.63 -6.66
N VAL A 332 -1.68 10.71 -6.67
CA VAL A 332 -0.90 10.14 -7.77
C VAL A 332 -1.00 8.60 -7.79
N ASN A 333 -1.00 7.93 -6.63
CA ASN A 333 -1.22 6.50 -6.60
C ASN A 333 -2.63 6.11 -7.07
N GLY A 334 -3.66 6.83 -6.63
CA GLY A 334 -5.02 6.64 -7.12
C GLY A 334 -5.13 6.84 -8.64
N VAL A 335 -4.51 7.89 -9.18
CA VAL A 335 -4.45 8.15 -10.63
C VAL A 335 -3.70 7.03 -11.36
N ALA A 336 -2.54 6.59 -10.86
CA ALA A 336 -1.79 5.51 -11.50
C ALA A 336 -2.61 4.22 -11.59
N VAL A 337 -3.32 3.84 -10.51
CA VAL A 337 -4.22 2.68 -10.51
C VAL A 337 -5.41 2.91 -11.42
N ALA A 338 -6.03 4.10 -11.44
CA ALA A 338 -7.13 4.41 -12.34
C ALA A 338 -6.71 4.30 -13.81
N LEU A 339 -5.52 4.80 -14.17
CA LEU A 339 -4.98 4.70 -15.54
C LEU A 339 -4.64 3.26 -15.93
N TYR A 340 -4.15 2.45 -14.98
CA TYR A 340 -3.96 1.02 -15.20
C TYR A 340 -5.27 0.34 -15.60
N TYR A 341 -6.36 0.55 -14.87
CA TYR A 341 -7.67 -0.03 -15.19
C TYR A 341 -8.30 0.62 -16.43
N ALA A 342 -8.10 1.92 -16.66
CA ALA A 342 -8.50 2.57 -17.88
C ALA A 342 -7.83 1.95 -19.12
N ALA A 343 -6.54 1.59 -19.01
CA ALA A 343 -5.82 0.86 -20.06
C ALA A 343 -6.46 -0.51 -20.32
N VAL A 344 -6.77 -1.27 -19.27
CA VAL A 344 -7.43 -2.57 -19.38
C VAL A 344 -8.77 -2.42 -20.12
N PHE A 345 -9.61 -1.47 -19.71
CA PHE A 345 -10.94 -1.26 -20.29
C PHE A 345 -10.88 -0.73 -21.73
N ALA A 346 -9.96 0.18 -22.03
CA ALA A 346 -9.81 0.75 -23.35
C ALA A 346 -9.27 -0.28 -24.37
N LEU A 347 -8.24 -1.02 -23.99
CA LEU A 347 -7.60 -2.00 -24.87
C LEU A 347 -8.47 -3.23 -25.09
N GLU A 348 -9.21 -3.71 -24.09
CA GLU A 348 -10.19 -4.78 -24.26
C GLU A 348 -11.31 -4.39 -25.22
N ARG A 349 -11.91 -3.20 -25.04
CA ARG A 349 -12.95 -2.70 -25.94
C ARG A 349 -12.46 -2.45 -27.37
N SER A 350 -11.18 -2.16 -27.55
CA SER A 350 -10.56 -2.05 -28.90
C SER A 350 -10.30 -3.38 -29.58
N GLY A 351 -10.52 -4.51 -28.87
CA GLY A 351 -10.22 -5.86 -29.37
C GLY A 351 -8.73 -6.17 -29.48
N ALA A 352 -7.86 -5.43 -28.75
CA ALA A 352 -6.41 -5.62 -28.83
C ALA A 352 -5.93 -6.97 -28.31
N GLY A 353 -6.74 -7.66 -27.50
CA GLY A 353 -6.39 -8.94 -26.89
C GLY A 353 -5.48 -8.84 -25.66
N ALA A 354 -5.35 -9.95 -24.93
CA ALA A 354 -4.66 -9.97 -23.64
C ALA A 354 -3.13 -9.84 -23.75
N LEU A 355 -2.50 -10.33 -24.82
CA LEU A 355 -1.04 -10.28 -24.97
C LEU A 355 -0.54 -8.84 -25.18
N PRO A 356 -1.07 -8.03 -26.12
CA PRO A 356 -0.71 -6.62 -26.23
C PRO A 356 -0.95 -5.83 -24.94
N LEU A 357 -2.06 -6.09 -24.24
CA LEU A 357 -2.32 -5.48 -22.94
C LEU A 357 -1.24 -5.84 -21.92
N GLY A 358 -0.91 -7.12 -21.78
CA GLY A 358 0.15 -7.58 -20.89
C GLY A 358 1.50 -6.95 -21.24
N ALA A 359 1.83 -6.80 -22.52
CA ALA A 359 3.05 -6.16 -22.99
C ALA A 359 3.08 -4.65 -22.64
N VAL A 360 1.96 -3.93 -22.83
CA VAL A 360 1.81 -2.51 -22.44
C VAL A 360 2.06 -2.34 -20.95
N LEU A 361 1.48 -3.19 -20.12
CA LEU A 361 1.65 -3.10 -18.66
C LEU A 361 3.07 -3.48 -18.22
N ALA A 362 3.69 -4.50 -18.86
CA ALA A 362 5.08 -4.87 -18.59
C ALA A 362 6.07 -3.75 -18.93
N VAL A 363 5.90 -3.10 -20.10
CA VAL A 363 6.71 -1.95 -20.51
C VAL A 363 6.51 -0.78 -19.53
N SER A 364 5.27 -0.54 -19.09
CA SER A 364 4.97 0.50 -18.10
C SER A 364 5.61 0.21 -16.75
N GLY A 365 5.62 -1.06 -16.30
CA GLY A 365 6.33 -1.48 -15.09
C GLY A 365 7.85 -1.29 -15.20
N ALA A 366 8.45 -1.68 -16.33
CA ALA A 366 9.87 -1.46 -16.59
C ALA A 366 10.24 0.04 -16.62
N ALA A 367 9.37 0.87 -17.21
CA ALA A 367 9.53 2.33 -17.20
C ALA A 367 9.47 2.89 -15.77
N GLY A 368 8.57 2.39 -14.93
CA GLY A 368 8.48 2.76 -13.51
C GLY A 368 9.74 2.42 -12.73
N LEU A 369 10.31 1.23 -12.96
CA LEU A 369 11.60 0.84 -12.38
C LEU A 369 12.73 1.78 -12.82
N ALA A 370 12.80 2.09 -14.14
CA ALA A 370 13.79 3.03 -14.67
C ALA A 370 13.64 4.43 -14.03
N GLY A 371 12.41 4.90 -13.85
CA GLY A 371 12.10 6.14 -13.14
C GLY A 371 12.60 6.14 -11.69
N SER A 372 12.35 5.05 -10.96
CA SER A 372 12.83 4.88 -9.57
C SER A 372 14.35 4.95 -9.47
N LEU A 373 15.07 4.30 -10.39
CA LEU A 373 16.52 4.30 -10.44
C LEU A 373 17.09 5.67 -10.85
N ALA A 374 16.37 6.42 -11.68
CA ALA A 374 16.76 7.76 -12.11
C ALA A 374 16.46 8.84 -11.06
N ALA A 375 15.57 8.58 -10.11
CA ALA A 375 15.06 9.57 -9.15
C ALA A 375 16.16 10.31 -8.35
N PRO A 376 17.19 9.65 -7.77
CA PRO A 376 18.24 10.35 -7.03
C PRO A 376 18.99 11.36 -7.90
N ARG A 377 19.42 10.93 -9.10
CA ARG A 377 20.15 11.79 -10.05
C ARG A 377 19.29 12.96 -10.54
N ALA A 378 18.02 12.74 -10.79
CA ALA A 378 17.09 13.79 -11.18
C ALA A 378 16.92 14.83 -10.06
N ALA A 379 16.82 14.37 -8.81
CA ALA A 379 16.71 15.24 -7.64
C ALA A 379 17.97 16.09 -7.40
N GLU A 380 19.16 15.52 -7.60
CA GLU A 380 20.44 16.24 -7.49
C GLU A 380 20.56 17.34 -8.55
N ARG A 381 20.11 17.09 -9.79
CA ARG A 381 20.23 18.03 -10.91
C ARG A 381 19.20 19.16 -10.88
N VAL A 382 17.95 18.84 -10.55
CA VAL A 382 16.82 19.76 -10.70
C VAL A 382 16.41 20.37 -9.35
N GLY A 383 16.69 19.67 -8.25
CA GLY A 383 16.16 19.98 -6.92
C GLY A 383 14.77 19.41 -6.68
N ALA A 384 14.52 18.97 -5.44
CA ALA A 384 13.31 18.21 -5.09
C ALA A 384 12.00 18.97 -5.32
N ALA A 385 11.93 20.26 -5.00
CA ALA A 385 10.72 21.07 -5.14
C ALA A 385 10.39 21.33 -6.62
N ARG A 386 11.40 21.67 -7.42
CA ARG A 386 11.24 21.86 -8.87
C ARG A 386 10.86 20.55 -9.56
N LEU A 387 11.52 19.44 -9.18
CA LEU A 387 11.22 18.11 -9.71
C LEU A 387 9.77 17.72 -9.43
N LEU A 388 9.29 17.91 -8.21
CA LEU A 388 7.90 17.63 -7.83
C LEU A 388 6.93 18.43 -8.69
N THR A 389 7.13 19.73 -8.81
CA THR A 389 6.24 20.63 -9.55
C THR A 389 6.27 20.33 -11.05
N ALA A 390 7.48 20.23 -11.64
CA ALA A 390 7.64 19.98 -13.07
C ALA A 390 7.05 18.64 -13.49
N VAL A 391 7.29 17.56 -12.73
CA VAL A 391 6.73 16.25 -13.03
C VAL A 391 5.21 16.27 -12.89
N THR A 392 4.67 16.89 -11.84
CA THR A 392 3.21 16.93 -11.66
C THR A 392 2.52 17.67 -12.82
N TRP A 393 3.11 18.77 -13.32
CA TRP A 393 2.60 19.47 -14.50
C TRP A 393 2.76 18.67 -15.79
N LEU A 394 3.86 17.92 -15.95
CA LEU A 394 4.11 17.10 -17.15
C LEU A 394 3.17 15.89 -17.22
N LEU A 395 2.76 15.36 -16.07
CA LEU A 395 1.78 14.26 -16.01
C LEU A 395 0.40 14.69 -16.57
N VAL A 396 0.02 15.96 -16.49
CA VAL A 396 -1.31 16.45 -16.97
C VAL A 396 -1.50 16.22 -18.47
N PRO A 397 -0.66 16.77 -19.37
CA PRO A 397 -0.82 16.56 -20.80
C PRO A 397 -0.61 15.11 -21.23
N LEU A 398 0.32 14.37 -20.58
CA LEU A 398 0.53 12.95 -20.86
C LEU A 398 -0.72 12.12 -20.55
N THR A 399 -1.36 12.39 -19.41
CA THR A 399 -2.58 11.70 -19.00
C THR A 399 -3.76 12.11 -19.90
N ALA A 400 -3.86 13.39 -20.28
CA ALA A 400 -4.88 13.85 -21.22
C ALA A 400 -4.72 13.21 -22.61
N ALA A 401 -3.48 13.03 -23.08
CA ALA A 401 -3.20 12.40 -24.38
C ALA A 401 -3.64 10.91 -24.42
N LEU A 402 -3.72 10.23 -23.27
CA LEU A 402 -4.25 8.86 -23.21
C LEU A 402 -5.72 8.79 -23.64
N ALA A 403 -6.50 9.86 -23.49
CA ALA A 403 -7.89 9.93 -23.93
C ALA A 403 -8.04 9.85 -25.46
N THR A 404 -7.01 10.23 -26.21
CA THR A 404 -7.00 10.25 -27.69
C THR A 404 -6.04 9.20 -28.28
N ALA A 405 -5.44 8.35 -27.45
CA ALA A 405 -4.49 7.35 -27.91
C ALA A 405 -5.15 6.32 -28.83
N ALA A 406 -4.62 6.17 -30.03
CA ALA A 406 -5.07 5.18 -31.01
C ALA A 406 -4.18 3.93 -30.97
N GLY A 407 -4.78 2.81 -30.56
CA GLY A 407 -4.12 1.51 -30.54
C GLY A 407 -3.21 1.24 -29.30
N PRO A 408 -2.82 -0.03 -29.10
CA PRO A 408 -2.13 -0.45 -27.88
C PRO A 408 -0.74 0.15 -27.71
N TRP A 409 0.00 0.36 -28.78
CA TRP A 409 1.36 0.87 -28.71
C TRP A 409 1.44 2.35 -28.34
N ALA A 410 0.54 3.18 -28.88
CA ALA A 410 0.44 4.59 -28.51
C ALA A 410 0.02 4.72 -27.03
N TYR A 411 -0.95 3.90 -26.60
CA TYR A 411 -1.37 3.84 -25.22
C TYR A 411 -0.22 3.40 -24.31
N GLY A 412 0.53 2.36 -24.71
CA GLY A 412 1.69 1.86 -23.98
C GLY A 412 2.81 2.87 -23.84
N ALA A 413 3.12 3.62 -24.90
CA ALA A 413 4.14 4.67 -24.87
C ALA A 413 3.76 5.80 -23.90
N LEU A 414 2.51 6.27 -23.92
CA LEU A 414 2.01 7.32 -23.03
C LEU A 414 1.94 6.85 -21.57
N LEU A 415 1.39 5.65 -21.33
CA LEU A 415 1.31 5.07 -20.00
C LEU A 415 2.72 4.79 -19.45
N GLY A 416 3.62 4.27 -20.28
CA GLY A 416 5.03 4.09 -19.93
C GLY A 416 5.71 5.40 -19.54
N ALA A 417 5.45 6.49 -20.27
CA ALA A 417 5.98 7.81 -19.91
C ALA A 417 5.42 8.32 -18.56
N VAL A 418 4.14 8.10 -18.27
CA VAL A 418 3.54 8.39 -16.96
C VAL A 418 4.21 7.57 -15.87
N CYS A 419 4.36 6.25 -16.07
CA CYS A 419 5.00 5.34 -15.12
C CYS A 419 6.48 5.66 -14.89
N LEU A 420 7.21 6.15 -15.90
CA LEU A 420 8.59 6.63 -15.77
C LEU A 420 8.69 7.86 -14.87
N LEU A 421 7.75 8.77 -14.99
CA LEU A 421 7.80 10.08 -14.31
C LEU A 421 7.33 10.01 -12.86
N VAL A 422 6.30 9.22 -12.57
CA VAL A 422 5.68 9.14 -11.22
C VAL A 422 6.69 8.81 -10.11
N PRO A 423 7.62 7.84 -10.25
CA PRO A 423 8.56 7.52 -9.18
C PRO A 423 9.60 8.61 -8.90
N LEU A 424 9.90 9.49 -9.87
CA LEU A 424 10.93 10.52 -9.71
C LEU A 424 10.73 11.39 -8.46
N PRO A 425 9.59 12.08 -8.27
CA PRO A 425 9.33 12.81 -7.04
C PRO A 425 8.94 11.89 -5.87
N ALA A 426 8.31 10.73 -6.10
CA ALA A 426 7.84 9.83 -5.05
C ALA A 426 8.99 9.35 -4.15
N VAL A 427 10.08 8.85 -4.74
CA VAL A 427 11.29 8.39 -4.02
C VAL A 427 11.90 9.51 -3.19
N VAL A 428 11.99 10.71 -3.75
CA VAL A 428 12.56 11.88 -3.07
C VAL A 428 11.70 12.34 -1.91
N LEU A 429 10.38 12.36 -2.09
CA LEU A 429 9.42 12.70 -1.04
C LEU A 429 9.46 11.69 0.10
N GLN A 430 9.54 10.39 -0.22
CA GLN A 430 9.65 9.33 0.77
C GLN A 430 10.93 9.45 1.60
N ALA A 431 12.08 9.73 0.96
CA ALA A 431 13.33 9.98 1.67
C ALA A 431 13.21 11.21 2.59
N ARG A 432 12.58 12.30 2.15
CA ARG A 432 12.35 13.48 2.99
C ARG A 432 11.41 13.21 4.17
N VAL A 433 10.38 12.40 4.00
CA VAL A 433 9.52 11.97 5.12
C VAL A 433 10.33 11.28 6.20
N LEU A 434 11.25 10.40 5.84
CA LEU A 434 12.13 9.71 6.79
C LEU A 434 13.06 10.68 7.53
N LEU A 435 13.61 11.69 6.85
CA LEU A 435 14.50 12.68 7.45
C LEU A 435 13.80 13.65 8.41
N VAL A 436 12.54 14.01 8.12
CA VAL A 436 11.78 15.00 8.90
C VAL A 436 11.01 14.34 10.05
N THR A 437 10.82 13.02 9.99
CA THR A 437 10.03 12.28 10.99
C THR A 437 10.96 11.60 11.99
N GLU A 438 10.70 11.85 13.26
CA GLU A 438 11.40 11.18 14.36
C GLU A 438 11.30 9.65 14.23
N PRO A 439 12.40 8.89 14.45
CA PRO A 439 12.40 7.43 14.26
C PRO A 439 11.25 6.70 14.96
N ALA A 440 10.87 7.12 16.17
CA ALA A 440 9.75 6.56 16.94
C ALA A 440 8.36 6.75 16.27
N LEU A 441 8.24 7.73 15.36
CA LEU A 441 6.98 8.08 14.69
C LEU A 441 6.93 7.67 13.22
N GLN A 442 8.07 7.24 12.64
CA GLN A 442 8.15 6.87 11.21
C GLN A 442 7.16 5.77 10.82
N ALA A 443 7.05 4.72 11.63
CA ALA A 443 6.10 3.63 11.39
C ALA A 443 4.63 4.14 11.38
N ARG A 444 4.28 5.05 12.30
CA ARG A 444 2.92 5.62 12.40
C ARG A 444 2.59 6.54 11.23
N VAL A 445 3.54 7.38 10.82
CA VAL A 445 3.40 8.24 9.63
C VAL A 445 3.29 7.37 8.38
N GLY A 446 4.17 6.36 8.23
CA GLY A 446 4.13 5.40 7.14
C GLY A 446 2.78 4.68 7.02
N ALA A 447 2.19 4.25 8.15
CA ALA A 447 0.88 3.61 8.18
C ALA A 447 -0.24 4.55 7.69
N VAL A 448 -0.21 5.84 8.08
CA VAL A 448 -1.19 6.84 7.61
C VAL A 448 -1.07 7.06 6.10
N LEU A 449 0.16 7.20 5.59
CA LEU A 449 0.42 7.38 4.15
C LEU A 449 -0.02 6.14 3.35
N ALA A 450 0.31 4.93 3.83
CA ALA A 450 -0.06 3.67 3.19
C ALA A 450 -1.58 3.46 3.16
N THR A 451 -2.28 3.74 4.28
CA THR A 451 -3.74 3.59 4.35
C THR A 451 -4.45 4.57 3.41
N ALA A 452 -4.01 5.84 3.38
CA ALA A 452 -4.61 6.83 2.48
C ALA A 452 -4.36 6.49 1.01
N SER A 453 -3.11 6.12 0.66
CA SER A 453 -2.71 5.72 -0.69
C SER A 453 -3.44 4.45 -1.14
N GLY A 454 -3.53 3.44 -0.26
CA GLY A 454 -4.26 2.21 -0.53
C GLY A 454 -5.77 2.44 -0.68
N GLY A 455 -6.36 3.30 0.16
CA GLY A 455 -7.77 3.68 0.03
C GLY A 455 -8.09 4.34 -1.32
N ALA A 456 -7.21 5.24 -1.79
CA ALA A 456 -7.31 5.82 -3.13
C ALA A 456 -7.17 4.75 -4.23
N ALA A 457 -6.21 3.82 -4.06
CA ALA A 457 -6.02 2.70 -4.99
C ALA A 457 -7.25 1.78 -5.06
N ALA A 458 -7.93 1.54 -3.94
CA ALA A 458 -9.14 0.71 -3.89
C ALA A 458 -10.35 1.40 -4.58
N LEU A 459 -10.46 2.72 -4.48
CA LEU A 459 -11.53 3.48 -5.14
C LEU A 459 -11.27 3.70 -6.63
N ALA A 460 -10.02 3.74 -7.04
CA ALA A 460 -9.60 4.07 -8.40
C ALA A 460 -10.22 3.17 -9.49
N PRO A 461 -10.20 1.82 -9.41
CA PRO A 461 -10.80 0.97 -10.42
C PRO A 461 -12.33 1.09 -10.46
N VAL A 462 -12.98 1.36 -9.31
CA VAL A 462 -14.43 1.59 -9.23
C VAL A 462 -14.80 2.84 -10.04
N LEU A 463 -14.09 3.95 -9.80
CA LEU A 463 -14.31 5.21 -10.50
C LEU A 463 -13.94 5.09 -11.97
N ALA A 464 -12.85 4.41 -12.33
CA ALA A 464 -12.45 4.19 -13.70
C ALA A 464 -13.49 3.37 -14.47
N GLY A 465 -14.02 2.29 -13.87
CA GLY A 465 -15.05 1.47 -14.48
C GLY A 465 -16.38 2.22 -14.66
N LEU A 466 -16.80 2.97 -13.63
CA LEU A 466 -18.00 3.79 -13.67
C LEU A 466 -17.92 4.85 -14.78
N LEU A 467 -16.82 5.59 -14.86
CA LEU A 467 -16.60 6.61 -15.89
C LEU A 467 -16.51 5.99 -17.28
N ALA A 468 -15.86 4.83 -17.42
CA ALA A 468 -15.74 4.13 -18.69
C ALA A 468 -17.10 3.64 -19.23
N ASP A 469 -18.02 3.23 -18.38
CA ASP A 469 -19.35 2.78 -18.78
C ASP A 469 -20.31 3.95 -19.06
N GLN A 470 -20.27 5.03 -18.24
CA GLN A 470 -21.20 6.14 -18.35
C GLN A 470 -20.79 7.20 -19.37
N ALA A 471 -19.50 7.49 -19.50
CA ALA A 471 -18.97 8.60 -20.30
C ALA A 471 -17.93 8.16 -21.36
N GLY A 472 -17.76 6.84 -21.54
CA GLY A 472 -16.84 6.27 -22.54
C GLY A 472 -15.41 6.06 -22.04
N THR A 473 -14.63 5.32 -22.81
CA THR A 473 -13.28 4.86 -22.43
C THR A 473 -12.25 5.97 -22.23
N ALA A 474 -12.46 7.15 -22.80
CA ALA A 474 -11.62 8.33 -22.63
C ALA A 474 -11.86 9.05 -21.29
N ALA A 475 -13.06 8.91 -20.71
CA ALA A 475 -13.47 9.67 -19.54
C ALA A 475 -12.58 9.45 -18.28
N PRO A 476 -12.11 8.23 -17.96
CA PRO A 476 -11.18 8.03 -16.85
C PRO A 476 -9.86 8.79 -17.02
N ALA A 477 -9.30 8.84 -18.24
CA ALA A 477 -8.06 9.56 -18.52
C ALA A 477 -8.25 11.07 -18.38
N VAL A 478 -9.37 11.62 -18.88
CA VAL A 478 -9.72 13.04 -18.74
C VAL A 478 -9.93 13.40 -17.26
N GLY A 479 -10.66 12.58 -16.49
CA GLY A 479 -10.86 12.78 -15.07
C GLY A 479 -9.55 12.77 -14.28
N CYS A 480 -8.65 11.83 -14.59
CA CYS A 480 -7.30 11.76 -14.02
C CYS A 480 -6.46 13.00 -14.36
N ALA A 481 -6.51 13.48 -15.62
CA ALA A 481 -5.80 14.69 -16.05
C ALA A 481 -6.32 15.94 -15.30
N ALA A 482 -7.64 16.09 -15.14
CA ALA A 482 -8.23 17.17 -14.37
C ALA A 482 -7.78 17.13 -12.89
N LEU A 483 -7.78 15.95 -12.27
CA LEU A 483 -7.31 15.77 -10.89
C LEU A 483 -5.83 16.11 -10.75
N LEU A 484 -4.99 15.69 -11.70
CA LEU A 484 -3.56 16.03 -11.73
C LEU A 484 -3.34 17.53 -11.95
N ALA A 485 -4.15 18.20 -12.75
CA ALA A 485 -4.08 19.66 -12.94
C ALA A 485 -4.38 20.41 -11.64
N LEU A 486 -5.39 19.97 -10.88
CA LEU A 486 -5.69 20.53 -9.55
C LEU A 486 -4.53 20.27 -8.57
N LEU A 487 -3.94 19.08 -8.60
CA LEU A 487 -2.78 18.74 -7.78
C LEU A 487 -1.57 19.58 -8.17
N ALA A 488 -1.30 19.78 -9.47
CA ALA A 488 -0.21 20.60 -9.96
C ALA A 488 -0.35 22.07 -9.53
N ALA A 489 -1.56 22.63 -9.63
CA ALA A 489 -1.85 23.98 -9.13
C ALA A 489 -1.65 24.06 -7.60
N HIS A 490 -2.08 23.03 -6.84
CA HIS A 490 -1.87 22.98 -5.39
C HIS A 490 -0.39 22.93 -5.01
N THR A 491 0.39 22.06 -5.67
CA THR A 491 1.84 21.93 -5.41
C THR A 491 2.60 23.20 -5.73
N THR A 492 2.28 23.88 -6.86
CA THR A 492 2.89 25.14 -7.25
C THR A 492 2.63 26.25 -6.23
N ARG A 493 1.38 26.40 -5.78
CA ARG A 493 1.02 27.37 -4.73
C ARG A 493 1.76 27.13 -3.43
N ARG A 494 1.94 25.87 -3.03
CA ARG A 494 2.66 25.52 -1.81
C ARG A 494 4.17 25.74 -1.93
N ALA A 495 4.77 25.46 -3.08
CA ALA A 495 6.18 25.75 -3.34
C ALA A 495 6.45 27.25 -3.30
N ALA A 496 5.61 28.07 -3.97
CA ALA A 496 5.73 29.52 -3.97
C ALA A 496 5.59 30.13 -2.55
N LEU A 497 4.68 29.61 -1.73
CA LEU A 497 4.52 30.06 -0.33
C LEU A 497 5.72 29.66 0.54
N ALA A 498 6.37 28.53 0.28
CA ALA A 498 7.56 28.12 1.00
C ALA A 498 8.80 28.94 0.60
N GLU A 499 8.92 29.34 -0.66
CA GLU A 499 9.96 30.25 -1.14
C GLU A 499 9.77 31.70 -0.65
N ALA A 500 8.52 32.16 -0.52
CA ALA A 500 8.21 33.50 -0.01
C ALA A 500 8.40 33.62 1.51
N ALA A 501 8.45 32.51 2.23
CA ALA A 501 8.64 32.46 3.69
C ALA A 501 10.08 32.17 4.12
N ALA A 502 10.99 31.89 3.15
CA ALA A 502 12.42 31.67 3.35
C ALA A 502 13.23 32.92 3.06
#